data_7e9d8ca7346c83ea09e5581ad2b5c9f7
#
_entry.id   7e9d8ca7346c83ea09e5581ad2b5c9f7
#
_cell.length_a   1.000
_cell.length_b   1.000
_cell.length_c   1.000
_cell.angle_alpha   90.00
_cell.angle_beta   90.00
_cell.angle_gamma   90.00
#
_symmetry.space_group_name_H-M   'P 1'
#
loop_
_entity.id
_entity.type
_entity.pdbx_description
1 polymer ?
#
loop_
_entity_poly.entity_id
_entity_poly.type
_entity_poly.pdbx_seq_one_letter_code
_entity_poly.pdbx_strand_id
1 'polypeptide(L)'
;WGGAFAALPLDVNRLRDFADPRYITVSLRVSEDADKDFAEKLMDEADRLYQVGNLYLLDITPFGHLREICELEDMNEWKTQLCVLGFLLLNIFLGVIGTFWFRTQQRRKEVALRLAMGSSRRGIFSYLMYEGILLLTLAALPAAVIVFNIGYAELVDVGKMPFDAVRFLSALVLTWMLMALMIVAGIWYPAYGAMKVHPAEALHDE
;
A
#
# COMPACT_ATOMS: atom_id res chain seq x y z
N TRP A 1 -17.84 7.22 3.00
CA TRP A 1 -19.27 7.26 3.24
C TRP A 1 -19.92 8.15 2.18
N GLY A 2 -20.24 7.56 1.02
CA GLY A 2 -20.91 8.22 -0.12
C GLY A 2 -22.31 7.67 -0.38
N GLY A 3 -22.95 7.02 0.58
CA GLY A 3 -24.32 6.57 0.46
C GLY A 3 -25.31 7.71 0.71
N ALA A 4 -26.30 7.86 -0.14
CA ALA A 4 -27.44 8.71 0.15
C ALA A 4 -28.17 8.16 1.36
N PHE A 5 -28.35 8.99 2.40
CA PHE A 5 -29.14 8.63 3.57
C PHE A 5 -30.38 9.53 3.63
N ALA A 6 -31.49 8.96 4.02
CA ALA A 6 -32.71 9.69 4.30
C ALA A 6 -32.97 9.69 5.80
N ALA A 7 -33.07 10.87 6.40
CA ALA A 7 -33.52 11.01 7.78
C ALA A 7 -35.03 11.04 7.79
N LEU A 8 -35.66 10.05 8.40
CA LEU A 8 -37.12 9.99 8.59
C LEU A 8 -37.44 10.23 10.05
N PRO A 9 -38.56 10.89 10.38
CA PRO A 9 -38.98 11.00 11.75
C PRO A 9 -39.25 9.60 12.31
N LEU A 10 -38.78 9.35 13.54
CA LEU A 10 -38.94 8.08 14.22
C LEU A 10 -40.41 7.85 14.54
N ASP A 11 -41.04 6.86 13.90
CA ASP A 11 -42.35 6.34 14.27
C ASP A 11 -42.15 5.02 15.02
N VAL A 12 -42.44 5.06 16.31
CA VAL A 12 -42.27 3.90 17.22
C VAL A 12 -43.07 2.69 16.75
N ASN A 13 -44.19 2.90 16.04
CA ASN A 13 -45.00 1.80 15.51
C ASN A 13 -44.31 1.09 14.33
N ARG A 14 -43.50 1.81 13.58
CA ARG A 14 -42.71 1.23 12.47
C ARG A 14 -41.49 0.46 12.95
N LEU A 15 -41.00 0.69 14.16
CA LEU A 15 -39.93 -0.11 14.74
C LEU A 15 -40.27 -1.57 14.90
N ARG A 16 -41.55 -1.91 15.01
CA ARG A 16 -42.03 -3.30 15.07
C ARG A 16 -41.90 -4.05 13.74
N ASP A 17 -41.86 -3.33 12.64
CA ASP A 17 -41.79 -3.91 11.28
C ASP A 17 -40.34 -4.12 10.82
N PHE A 18 -39.33 -3.67 11.60
CA PHE A 18 -37.92 -3.95 11.29
C PHE A 18 -37.62 -5.42 11.54
N ALA A 19 -37.10 -6.08 10.50
CA ALA A 19 -36.86 -7.53 10.51
C ALA A 19 -35.79 -7.97 11.54
N ASP A 20 -34.91 -7.09 11.98
CA ASP A 20 -33.87 -7.39 12.98
C ASP A 20 -33.54 -6.18 13.86
N PRO A 21 -34.03 -6.15 15.11
CA PRO A 21 -33.78 -5.07 16.05
C PRO A 21 -32.31 -4.92 16.47
N ARG A 22 -31.47 -5.91 16.19
CA ARG A 22 -30.02 -5.84 16.50
C ARG A 22 -29.27 -4.78 15.70
N TYR A 23 -29.84 -4.30 14.61
CA TYR A 23 -29.24 -3.26 13.76
C TYR A 23 -29.80 -1.85 14.02
N ILE A 24 -30.56 -1.67 15.08
CA ILE A 24 -31.09 -0.35 15.44
C ILE A 24 -30.05 0.38 16.25
N THR A 25 -29.50 1.46 15.69
CA THR A 25 -28.62 2.39 16.38
C THR A 25 -29.38 3.66 16.70
N VAL A 26 -29.43 4.04 17.96
CA VAL A 26 -30.08 5.26 18.42
C VAL A 26 -29.01 6.27 18.84
N SER A 27 -29.02 7.45 18.23
CA SER A 27 -28.14 8.53 18.61
C SER A 27 -28.86 9.55 19.49
N LEU A 28 -28.30 9.83 20.65
CA LEU A 28 -28.82 10.81 21.60
C LEU A 28 -27.89 12.01 21.64
N ARG A 29 -28.47 13.21 21.64
CA ARG A 29 -27.73 14.44 21.88
C ARG A 29 -27.98 14.91 23.30
N VAL A 30 -26.91 15.00 24.05
CA VAL A 30 -26.95 15.44 25.47
C VAL A 30 -26.44 16.87 25.58
N SER A 31 -26.86 17.63 26.61
CA SER A 31 -26.33 18.95 26.87
C SER A 31 -24.89 18.83 27.42
N GLU A 32 -24.05 19.82 27.13
CA GLU A 32 -22.63 19.82 27.52
C GLU A 32 -22.41 19.65 29.05
N ASP A 33 -23.34 20.17 29.86
CA ASP A 33 -23.27 20.07 31.31
C ASP A 33 -23.51 18.66 31.86
N ALA A 34 -24.24 17.81 31.09
CA ALA A 34 -24.59 16.44 31.48
C ALA A 34 -23.68 15.37 30.86
N ASP A 35 -22.84 15.74 29.91
CA ASP A 35 -22.13 14.80 29.02
C ASP A 35 -21.07 13.97 29.78
N LYS A 36 -20.39 14.54 30.76
CA LYS A 36 -19.21 13.92 31.42
C LYS A 36 -19.47 12.55 32.04
N ASP A 37 -20.68 12.32 32.58
CA ASP A 37 -21.00 11.07 33.27
C ASP A 37 -22.31 10.44 32.73
N PHE A 38 -22.78 10.91 31.59
CA PHE A 38 -24.09 10.51 31.05
C PHE A 38 -24.12 9.04 30.68
N ALA A 39 -23.09 8.53 29.99
CA ALA A 39 -23.02 7.15 29.58
C ALA A 39 -23.05 6.18 30.77
N GLU A 40 -22.27 6.49 31.81
CA GLU A 40 -22.19 5.66 33.02
C GLU A 40 -23.52 5.66 33.80
N LYS A 41 -24.12 6.84 34.00
CA LYS A 41 -25.42 6.96 34.66
C LYS A 41 -26.53 6.27 33.88
N LEU A 42 -26.52 6.39 32.56
CA LEU A 42 -27.53 5.77 31.72
C LEU A 42 -27.36 4.24 31.70
N MET A 43 -26.15 3.71 31.75
CA MET A 43 -25.90 2.28 31.88
C MET A 43 -26.33 1.73 33.23
N ASP A 44 -26.07 2.44 34.32
CA ASP A 44 -26.51 2.05 35.67
C ASP A 44 -28.05 1.99 35.81
N GLU A 45 -28.73 2.86 35.07
CA GLU A 45 -30.21 2.86 35.02
C GLU A 45 -30.80 1.96 33.93
N ALA A 46 -29.97 1.41 33.03
CA ALA A 46 -30.38 0.69 31.84
C ALA A 46 -31.28 -0.52 32.17
N ASP A 47 -30.85 -1.32 33.14
CA ASP A 47 -31.57 -2.53 33.55
C ASP A 47 -32.94 -2.21 34.14
N ARG A 48 -33.11 -1.03 34.68
CA ARG A 48 -34.35 -0.61 35.35
C ARG A 48 -35.33 0.09 34.41
N LEU A 49 -34.84 0.92 33.48
CA LEU A 49 -35.69 1.83 32.69
C LEU A 49 -35.84 1.38 31.25
N TYR A 50 -34.88 0.66 30.69
CA TYR A 50 -34.80 0.38 29.26
C TYR A 50 -34.96 -1.09 28.90
N GLN A 51 -35.36 -1.94 29.84
CA GLN A 51 -35.70 -3.32 29.56
C GLN A 51 -37.17 -3.43 29.13
N VAL A 52 -37.43 -3.68 27.84
CA VAL A 52 -38.76 -3.84 27.29
C VAL A 52 -38.86 -5.19 26.59
N GLY A 53 -39.46 -6.16 27.23
CA GLY A 53 -39.54 -7.53 26.73
C GLY A 53 -38.14 -8.17 26.63
N ASN A 54 -37.70 -8.55 25.43
CA ASN A 54 -36.38 -9.12 25.15
C ASN A 54 -35.39 -8.07 24.65
N LEU A 55 -35.73 -6.79 24.65
CA LEU A 55 -34.84 -5.69 24.27
C LEU A 55 -34.18 -5.13 25.52
N TYR A 56 -32.89 -5.02 25.51
CA TYR A 56 -32.08 -4.41 26.58
C TYR A 56 -30.99 -3.55 25.96
N LEU A 57 -30.56 -2.53 26.69
CA LEU A 57 -29.48 -1.66 26.28
C LEU A 57 -28.17 -2.42 26.46
N LEU A 58 -27.44 -2.63 25.37
CA LEU A 58 -26.20 -3.40 25.37
C LEU A 58 -24.99 -2.53 25.69
N ASP A 59 -24.88 -1.38 25.03
CA ASP A 59 -23.72 -0.51 25.15
C ASP A 59 -24.09 0.94 24.81
N ILE A 60 -23.36 1.87 25.39
CA ILE A 60 -23.46 3.31 25.11
C ILE A 60 -22.07 3.82 24.78
N THR A 61 -21.85 4.10 23.52
CA THR A 61 -20.56 4.59 23.06
C THR A 61 -20.63 6.10 22.81
N PRO A 62 -19.81 6.92 23.50
CA PRO A 62 -19.68 8.34 23.20
C PRO A 62 -19.21 8.54 21.75
N PHE A 63 -19.80 9.52 21.05
CA PHE A 63 -19.51 9.75 19.63
C PHE A 63 -18.02 10.08 19.37
N GLY A 64 -17.35 10.71 20.34
CA GLY A 64 -15.89 10.95 20.29
C GLY A 64 -15.10 9.64 20.26
N HIS A 65 -15.50 8.66 21.05
CA HIS A 65 -14.85 7.34 21.11
C HIS A 65 -15.08 6.53 19.83
N LEU A 66 -16.27 6.63 19.25
CA LEU A 66 -16.58 5.98 17.96
C LEU A 66 -15.68 6.50 16.84
N ARG A 67 -15.45 7.81 16.82
CA ARG A 67 -14.52 8.44 15.87
C ARG A 67 -13.10 7.92 16.04
N GLU A 68 -12.62 7.83 17.28
CA GLU A 68 -11.29 7.31 17.59
C GLU A 68 -11.12 5.86 17.15
N ILE A 69 -12.12 5.00 17.36
CA ILE A 69 -12.12 3.61 16.90
C ILE A 69 -12.06 3.54 15.38
N CYS A 70 -12.87 4.31 14.67
CA CYS A 70 -12.85 4.35 13.20
C CYS A 70 -11.51 4.87 12.65
N GLU A 71 -10.93 5.91 13.27
CA GLU A 71 -9.62 6.43 12.89
C GLU A 71 -8.49 5.39 13.15
N LEU A 72 -8.59 4.60 14.21
CA LEU A 72 -7.65 3.52 14.50
C LEU A 72 -7.74 2.36 13.50
N GLU A 73 -8.94 1.99 13.07
CA GLU A 73 -9.14 0.97 12.02
C GLU A 73 -8.52 1.42 10.70
N ASP A 74 -8.82 2.63 10.23
CA ASP A 74 -8.23 3.20 9.02
C ASP A 74 -6.68 3.25 9.12
N MET A 75 -6.15 3.68 10.27
CA MET A 75 -4.72 3.71 10.52
C MET A 75 -4.05 2.33 10.48
N ASN A 76 -4.71 1.30 10.99
CA ASN A 76 -4.19 -0.06 10.98
C ASN A 76 -4.20 -0.67 9.57
N GLU A 77 -5.20 -0.37 8.77
CA GLU A 77 -5.21 -0.73 7.35
C GLU A 77 -4.02 -0.11 6.60
N TRP A 78 -3.78 1.18 6.77
CA TRP A 78 -2.63 1.86 6.18
C TRP A 78 -1.29 1.26 6.60
N LYS A 79 -1.12 0.95 7.88
CA LYS A 79 0.09 0.30 8.40
C LYS A 79 0.30 -1.07 7.77
N THR A 80 -0.76 -1.87 7.66
CA THR A 80 -0.70 -3.19 7.04
C THR A 80 -0.31 -3.09 5.57
N GLN A 81 -0.92 -2.19 4.81
CA GLN A 81 -0.59 -1.96 3.41
C GLN A 81 0.87 -1.52 3.23
N LEU A 82 1.37 -0.61 4.09
CA LEU A 82 2.77 -0.17 4.07
C LEU A 82 3.74 -1.32 4.41
N CYS A 83 3.40 -2.19 5.36
CA CYS A 83 4.21 -3.36 5.67
C CYS A 83 4.31 -4.32 4.48
N VAL A 84 3.18 -4.63 3.85
CA VAL A 84 3.16 -5.50 2.66
C VAL A 84 3.94 -4.87 1.51
N LEU A 85 3.73 -3.57 1.25
CA LEU A 85 4.47 -2.84 0.22
C LEU A 85 5.98 -2.86 0.49
N GLY A 86 6.39 -2.58 1.73
CA GLY A 86 7.80 -2.62 2.14
C GLY A 86 8.43 -4.00 1.95
N PHE A 87 7.71 -5.04 2.32
CA PHE A 87 8.15 -6.43 2.11
C PHE A 87 8.33 -6.75 0.62
N LEU A 88 7.37 -6.36 -0.22
CA LEU A 88 7.46 -6.58 -1.67
C LEU A 88 8.63 -5.81 -2.29
N LEU A 89 8.83 -4.54 -1.91
CA LEU A 89 9.95 -3.74 -2.37
C LEU A 89 11.30 -4.37 -1.99
N LEU A 90 11.43 -4.86 -0.76
CA LEU A 90 12.62 -5.54 -0.29
C LEU A 90 12.90 -6.82 -1.11
N ASN A 91 11.88 -7.63 -1.39
CA ASN A 91 12.02 -8.82 -2.23
C ASN A 91 12.46 -8.47 -3.65
N ILE A 92 11.86 -7.44 -4.26
CA ILE A 92 12.26 -6.97 -5.59
C ILE A 92 13.72 -6.51 -5.58
N PHE A 93 14.11 -5.74 -4.56
CA PHE A 93 15.46 -5.22 -4.43
C PHE A 93 16.51 -6.34 -4.31
N LEU A 94 16.24 -7.35 -3.48
CA LEU A 94 17.10 -8.53 -3.34
C LEU A 94 17.18 -9.32 -4.66
N GLY A 95 16.04 -9.47 -5.36
CA GLY A 95 15.98 -10.12 -6.67
C GLY A 95 16.83 -9.39 -7.72
N VAL A 96 16.76 -8.06 -7.74
CA VAL A 96 17.57 -7.22 -8.63
C VAL A 96 19.08 -7.40 -8.33
N ILE A 97 19.47 -7.27 -7.06
CA ILE A 97 20.88 -7.47 -6.67
C ILE A 97 21.37 -8.86 -7.09
N GLY A 98 20.62 -9.92 -6.76
CA GLY A 98 20.99 -11.30 -7.10
C GLY A 98 21.15 -11.53 -8.60
N THR A 99 20.19 -11.04 -9.40
CA THR A 99 20.20 -11.18 -10.85
C THR A 99 21.39 -10.46 -11.48
N PHE A 100 21.62 -9.20 -11.09
CA PHE A 100 22.75 -8.43 -11.64
C PHE A 100 24.09 -8.92 -11.15
N TRP A 101 24.20 -9.38 -9.89
CA TRP A 101 25.40 -10.04 -9.40
C TRP A 101 25.76 -11.25 -10.26
N PHE A 102 24.80 -12.14 -10.48
CA PHE A 102 25.01 -13.36 -11.27
C PHE A 102 25.38 -13.04 -12.72
N ARG A 103 24.66 -12.12 -13.37
CA ARG A 103 24.98 -11.65 -14.73
C ARG A 103 26.40 -11.06 -14.83
N THR A 104 26.79 -10.26 -13.86
CA THR A 104 28.13 -9.64 -13.84
C THR A 104 29.21 -10.69 -13.70
N GLN A 105 29.01 -11.72 -12.89
CA GLN A 105 29.94 -12.85 -12.77
C GLN A 105 30.07 -13.64 -14.08
N GLN A 106 28.97 -13.96 -14.72
CA GLN A 106 28.98 -14.67 -15.99
C GLN A 106 29.66 -13.90 -17.10
N ARG A 107 29.55 -12.57 -17.12
CA ARG A 107 30.20 -11.71 -18.16
C ARG A 107 31.54 -11.17 -17.77
N ARG A 108 32.17 -11.68 -16.70
CA ARG A 108 33.43 -11.19 -16.18
C ARG A 108 34.53 -11.24 -17.25
N LYS A 109 34.61 -12.33 -18.03
CA LYS A 109 35.57 -12.49 -19.14
C LYS A 109 35.35 -11.48 -20.27
N GLU A 110 34.11 -11.23 -20.65
CA GLU A 110 33.71 -10.23 -21.66
C GLU A 110 34.09 -8.81 -21.24
N VAL A 111 33.78 -8.47 -19.97
CA VAL A 111 34.13 -7.17 -19.38
C VAL A 111 35.65 -6.97 -19.34
N ALA A 112 36.40 -8.01 -18.95
CA ALA A 112 37.86 -7.98 -18.94
C ALA A 112 38.44 -7.77 -20.34
N LEU A 113 37.90 -8.45 -21.36
CA LEU A 113 38.30 -8.30 -22.76
C LEU A 113 38.06 -6.87 -23.26
N ARG A 114 36.88 -6.31 -22.96
CA ARG A 114 36.54 -4.92 -23.32
C ARG A 114 37.48 -3.91 -22.66
N LEU A 115 37.86 -4.14 -21.38
CA LEU A 115 38.84 -3.33 -20.70
C LEU A 115 40.23 -3.43 -21.35
N ALA A 116 40.67 -4.64 -21.73
CA ALA A 116 41.94 -4.86 -22.44
C ALA A 116 42.00 -4.16 -23.82
N MET A 117 40.80 -4.09 -24.52
CA MET A 117 40.66 -3.36 -25.78
C MET A 117 40.54 -1.84 -25.63
N GLY A 118 40.67 -1.29 -24.41
CA GLY A 118 40.69 0.16 -24.17
C GLY A 118 39.38 0.78 -23.79
N SER A 119 38.34 -0.03 -23.48
CA SER A 119 37.06 0.51 -22.95
C SER A 119 37.27 1.15 -21.59
N SER A 120 36.68 2.33 -21.38
CA SER A 120 36.76 3.00 -20.08
C SER A 120 35.90 2.27 -19.04
N ARG A 121 36.40 2.24 -17.78
CA ARG A 121 35.66 1.66 -16.64
C ARG A 121 34.30 2.32 -16.44
N ARG A 122 34.20 3.65 -16.67
CA ARG A 122 32.93 4.39 -16.62
C ARG A 122 31.96 3.97 -17.74
N GLY A 123 32.47 3.65 -18.93
CA GLY A 123 31.67 3.19 -20.05
C GLY A 123 30.99 1.85 -19.75
N ILE A 124 31.71 0.91 -19.12
CA ILE A 124 31.15 -0.38 -18.70
C ILE A 124 30.09 -0.20 -17.60
N PHE A 125 30.36 0.67 -16.64
CA PHE A 125 29.38 1.00 -15.59
C PHE A 125 28.09 1.57 -16.20
N SER A 126 28.20 2.58 -17.06
CA SER A 126 27.04 3.17 -17.75
C SER A 126 26.27 2.14 -18.57
N TYR A 127 26.96 1.26 -19.27
CA TYR A 127 26.35 0.18 -20.05
C TYR A 127 25.47 -0.71 -19.17
N LEU A 128 25.97 -1.17 -18.03
CA LEU A 128 25.21 -2.00 -17.08
C LEU A 128 24.00 -1.24 -16.52
N MET A 129 24.13 0.05 -16.22
CA MET A 129 23.03 0.88 -15.77
C MET A 129 21.96 1.05 -16.85
N TYR A 130 22.34 1.33 -18.08
CA TYR A 130 21.38 1.43 -19.20
C TYR A 130 20.68 0.11 -19.46
N GLU A 131 21.37 -1.02 -19.39
CA GLU A 131 20.76 -2.35 -19.52
C GLU A 131 19.68 -2.55 -18.45
N GLY A 132 19.95 -2.19 -17.19
CA GLY A 132 19.00 -2.32 -16.09
C GLY A 132 17.76 -1.44 -16.27
N ILE A 133 17.95 -0.17 -16.62
CA ILE A 133 16.84 0.77 -16.85
C ILE A 133 16.01 0.38 -18.07
N LEU A 134 16.65 -0.10 -19.13
CA LEU A 134 15.97 -0.57 -20.34
C LEU A 134 15.08 -1.77 -20.02
N LEU A 135 15.59 -2.75 -19.27
CA LEU A 135 14.80 -3.91 -18.85
C LEU A 135 13.63 -3.52 -17.96
N LEU A 136 13.84 -2.57 -17.03
CA LEU A 136 12.75 -2.01 -16.22
C LEU A 136 11.67 -1.40 -17.10
N THR A 137 12.05 -0.54 -18.04
CA THR A 137 11.09 0.16 -18.91
C THR A 137 10.31 -0.84 -19.78
N LEU A 138 11.01 -1.84 -20.31
CA LEU A 138 10.39 -2.89 -21.12
C LEU A 138 9.38 -3.71 -20.30
N ALA A 139 9.69 -4.02 -19.03
CA ALA A 139 8.79 -4.74 -18.14
C ALA A 139 7.64 -3.85 -17.63
N ALA A 140 7.87 -2.55 -17.44
CA ALA A 140 6.86 -1.60 -16.97
C ALA A 140 5.73 -1.37 -17.98
N LEU A 141 6.01 -1.45 -19.26
CA LEU A 141 4.99 -1.23 -20.31
C LEU A 141 3.82 -2.22 -20.22
N PRO A 142 4.02 -3.55 -20.28
CA PRO A 142 2.91 -4.49 -20.15
C PRO A 142 2.25 -4.43 -18.76
N ALA A 143 3.03 -4.20 -17.71
CA ALA A 143 2.48 -4.03 -16.36
C ALA A 143 1.55 -2.82 -16.28
N ALA A 144 1.93 -1.68 -16.86
CA ALA A 144 1.10 -0.48 -16.90
C ALA A 144 -0.22 -0.72 -17.64
N VAL A 145 -0.19 -1.44 -18.76
CA VAL A 145 -1.40 -1.80 -19.51
C VAL A 145 -2.33 -2.68 -18.68
N ILE A 146 -1.80 -3.67 -17.97
CA ILE A 146 -2.60 -4.56 -17.12
C ILE A 146 -3.23 -3.77 -15.98
N VAL A 147 -2.44 -2.96 -15.25
CA VAL A 147 -2.94 -2.18 -14.11
C VAL A 147 -3.95 -1.12 -14.55
N PHE A 148 -3.73 -0.51 -15.72
CA PHE A 148 -4.70 0.43 -16.30
C PHE A 148 -6.05 -0.25 -16.57
N ASN A 149 -6.04 -1.43 -17.18
CA ASN A 149 -7.28 -2.18 -17.46
C ASN A 149 -8.00 -2.61 -16.17
N ILE A 150 -7.25 -3.05 -15.15
CA ILE A 150 -7.82 -3.40 -13.84
C ILE A 150 -8.48 -2.18 -13.19
N GLY A 151 -7.80 -1.03 -13.21
CA GLY A 151 -8.34 0.21 -12.65
C GLY A 151 -9.54 0.74 -13.41
N TYR A 152 -9.50 0.69 -14.76
CA TYR A 152 -10.60 1.15 -15.61
C TYR A 152 -11.83 0.26 -15.49
N ALA A 153 -11.64 -1.05 -15.33
CA ALA A 153 -12.73 -2.02 -15.17
C ALA A 153 -13.29 -2.07 -13.72
N GLU A 154 -12.77 -1.21 -12.82
CA GLU A 154 -13.18 -1.16 -11.40
C GLU A 154 -13.16 -2.54 -10.70
N LEU A 155 -12.24 -3.41 -11.13
CA LEU A 155 -12.09 -4.76 -10.58
C LEU A 155 -11.55 -4.77 -9.15
N VAL A 156 -10.96 -3.67 -8.72
CA VAL A 156 -10.52 -3.46 -7.32
C VAL A 156 -11.49 -2.45 -6.72
N ASP A 157 -12.10 -2.82 -5.59
CA ASP A 157 -12.98 -1.91 -4.84
C ASP A 157 -12.15 -0.71 -4.34
N VAL A 158 -12.21 0.37 -5.10
CA VAL A 158 -11.56 1.65 -4.78
C VAL A 158 -12.52 2.46 -3.91
N GLY A 159 -13.04 1.85 -2.85
CA GLY A 159 -14.18 2.29 -2.03
C GLY A 159 -14.28 3.75 -1.63
N LYS A 160 -13.33 4.59 -2.00
CA LYS A 160 -13.34 6.02 -1.61
C LYS A 160 -13.11 6.98 -2.78
N MET A 161 -12.62 6.55 -3.95
CA MET A 161 -12.30 7.49 -5.05
C MET A 161 -12.42 6.83 -6.43
N PRO A 162 -13.14 7.44 -7.38
CA PRO A 162 -13.25 6.93 -8.74
C PRO A 162 -11.88 6.94 -9.45
N PHE A 163 -11.75 6.12 -10.50
CA PHE A 163 -10.56 6.07 -11.33
C PHE A 163 -10.31 7.43 -12.00
N ASP A 164 -9.10 7.97 -11.82
CA ASP A 164 -8.65 9.20 -12.45
C ASP A 164 -7.32 8.97 -13.19
N ALA A 165 -7.32 9.28 -14.49
CA ALA A 165 -6.17 9.08 -15.36
C ALA A 165 -4.94 9.88 -14.94
N VAL A 166 -5.13 11.09 -14.39
CA VAL A 166 -4.02 11.93 -13.92
C VAL A 166 -3.35 11.32 -12.70
N ARG A 167 -4.16 10.83 -11.76
CA ARG A 167 -3.68 10.12 -10.57
C ARG A 167 -2.95 8.83 -10.95
N PHE A 168 -3.51 8.07 -11.88
CA PHE A 168 -2.88 6.85 -12.39
C PHE A 168 -1.51 7.15 -13.00
N LEU A 169 -1.41 8.17 -13.87
CA LEU A 169 -0.17 8.53 -14.53
C LEU A 169 0.89 9.02 -13.53
N SER A 170 0.50 9.83 -12.55
CA SER A 170 1.41 10.31 -11.50
C SER A 170 1.95 9.15 -10.64
N ALA A 171 1.09 8.20 -10.27
CA ALA A 171 1.48 7.00 -9.54
C ALA A 171 2.41 6.11 -10.36
N LEU A 172 2.14 5.94 -11.66
CA LEU A 172 2.98 5.17 -12.59
C LEU A 172 4.39 5.77 -12.68
N VAL A 173 4.49 7.09 -12.86
CA VAL A 173 5.79 7.79 -12.93
C VAL A 173 6.53 7.67 -11.61
N LEU A 174 5.86 7.87 -10.48
CA LEU A 174 6.48 7.75 -9.16
C LEU A 174 7.00 6.33 -8.91
N THR A 175 6.22 5.31 -9.25
CA THR A 175 6.61 3.91 -9.11
C THR A 175 7.80 3.59 -10.02
N TRP A 176 7.78 4.05 -11.28
CA TRP A 176 8.89 3.85 -12.19
C TRP A 176 10.19 4.51 -11.67
N MET A 177 10.09 5.75 -11.14
CA MET A 177 11.24 6.44 -10.54
C MET A 177 11.79 5.69 -9.32
N LEU A 178 10.93 5.20 -8.44
CA LEU A 178 11.31 4.41 -7.28
C LEU A 178 12.04 3.12 -7.70
N MET A 179 11.49 2.40 -8.66
CA MET A 179 12.09 1.18 -9.19
C MET A 179 13.42 1.44 -9.90
N ALA A 180 13.52 2.54 -10.66
CA ALA A 180 14.76 2.95 -11.29
C ALA A 180 15.86 3.25 -10.24
N LEU A 181 15.49 3.94 -9.17
CA LEU A 181 16.39 4.22 -8.05
C LEU A 181 16.87 2.92 -7.37
N MET A 182 15.97 1.96 -7.15
CA MET A 182 16.33 0.65 -6.60
C MET A 182 17.27 -0.13 -7.52
N ILE A 183 17.04 -0.10 -8.84
CA ILE A 183 17.92 -0.73 -9.83
C ILE A 183 19.30 -0.08 -9.81
N VAL A 184 19.38 1.25 -9.82
CA VAL A 184 20.65 1.98 -9.73
C VAL A 184 21.40 1.58 -8.45
N ALA A 185 20.72 1.57 -7.30
CA ALA A 185 21.32 1.17 -6.03
C ALA A 185 21.77 -0.30 -6.04
N GLY A 186 20.95 -1.20 -6.58
CA GLY A 186 21.23 -2.64 -6.64
C GLY A 186 22.36 -3.01 -7.60
N ILE A 187 22.48 -2.30 -8.72
CA ILE A 187 23.55 -2.53 -9.70
C ILE A 187 24.86 -1.86 -9.28
N TRP A 188 24.80 -0.80 -8.49
CA TRP A 188 25.99 -0.04 -8.07
C TRP A 188 27.08 -0.93 -7.52
N TYR A 189 26.76 -1.81 -6.58
CA TYR A 189 27.73 -2.67 -5.92
C TYR A 189 28.39 -3.68 -6.89
N PRO A 190 27.65 -4.51 -7.66
CA PRO A 190 28.25 -5.45 -8.61
C PRO A 190 28.98 -4.75 -9.76
N ALA A 191 28.47 -3.62 -10.27
CA ALA A 191 29.13 -2.86 -11.31
C ALA A 191 30.46 -2.25 -10.83
N TYR A 192 30.51 -1.77 -9.57
CA TYR A 192 31.75 -1.29 -8.98
C TYR A 192 32.77 -2.40 -8.81
N GLY A 193 32.33 -3.61 -8.43
CA GLY A 193 33.16 -4.81 -8.39
C GLY A 193 33.74 -5.17 -9.76
N ALA A 194 32.92 -5.13 -10.80
CA ALA A 194 33.35 -5.41 -12.18
C ALA A 194 34.40 -4.42 -12.70
N MET A 195 34.34 -3.15 -12.28
CA MET A 195 35.35 -2.16 -12.66
C MET A 195 36.74 -2.41 -12.05
N LYS A 196 36.84 -3.16 -10.94
CA LYS A 196 38.08 -3.48 -10.24
C LYS A 196 38.80 -4.74 -10.76
N VAL A 197 38.17 -5.48 -11.66
CA VAL A 197 38.74 -6.69 -12.23
C VAL A 197 40.04 -6.34 -12.99
N HIS A 198 41.15 -6.99 -12.61
CA HIS A 198 42.38 -6.90 -13.35
C HIS A 198 42.28 -7.81 -14.58
N PRO A 199 42.51 -7.27 -15.81
CA PRO A 199 42.40 -8.07 -17.05
C PRO A 199 43.28 -9.34 -17.05
N ALA A 200 44.45 -9.26 -16.43
CA ALA A 200 45.40 -10.39 -16.33
C ALA A 200 44.85 -11.56 -15.48
N GLU A 201 44.18 -11.27 -14.36
CA GLU A 201 43.61 -12.31 -13.49
C GLU A 201 42.39 -12.96 -14.12
N ALA A 202 41.51 -12.18 -14.77
CA ALA A 202 40.28 -12.69 -15.38
C ALA A 202 40.50 -13.58 -16.60
N LEU A 203 41.68 -13.50 -17.25
CA LEU A 203 42.07 -14.33 -18.38
C LEU A 203 42.86 -15.58 -17.96
N HIS A 204 43.33 -15.62 -16.69
CA HIS A 204 44.16 -16.74 -16.19
C HIS A 204 43.35 -17.75 -15.35
N ASP A 205 42.10 -17.44 -14.99
CA ASP A 205 41.17 -18.35 -14.29
C ASP A 205 40.62 -19.41 -15.28
N GLU A 206 41.42 -20.43 -15.56
CA GLU A 206 40.99 -21.73 -16.11
C GLU A 206 40.95 -22.79 -15.01
#